data_78707cad1f61a0ee79ad09abae9d4ab8
#
_entry.id   78707cad1f61a0ee79ad09abae9d4ab8
#
_cell.length_a   1.000
_cell.length_b   1.000
_cell.length_c   1.000
_cell.angle_alpha   90.00
_cell.angle_beta   90.00
_cell.angle_gamma   90.00
#
_symmetry.space_group_name_H-M   'P 1'
#
loop_
_entity.id
_entity.type
_entity.pdbx_description
1 polymer ?
#
loop_
_entity_poly.entity_id
_entity_poly.type
_entity_poly.pdbx_seq_one_letter_code
_entity_poly.pdbx_strand_id
1 'polypeptide(L)' 'MIIEKIQRTTLTMKEASEYLGISYWLINQLVRRKQIPCSKVGGKYLFRVQALDEYLT' A
#
# COMPACT_ATOMS: atom_id res chain seq x y z
N MET A 1 -16.65 22.88 1.62
CA MET A 1 -16.29 22.35 1.64
C MET A 1 -15.80 21.60 1.55
N ILE A 2 -15.47 21.40 1.25
CA ILE A 2 -15.04 20.69 1.15
C ILE A 2 -14.39 19.97 1.40
N ILE A 3 -14.14 19.57 1.47
CA ILE A 3 -13.53 18.91 1.71
C ILE A 3 -12.90 18.18 1.51
N GLU A 4 -12.60 18.14 1.37
CA GLU A 4 -12.08 17.35 1.11
C GLU A 4 -11.75 16.37 1.47
N LYS A 5 -12.12 16.22 1.15
CA LYS A 5 -11.84 15.08 1.44
C LYS A 5 -10.59 14.60 1.04
N ILE A 6 -9.90 14.15 1.82
CA ILE A 6 -8.62 13.69 1.45
C ILE A 6 -8.73 12.32 0.86
N GLN A 7 -8.45 12.27 -0.40
CA GLN A 7 -8.38 10.99 -1.06
C GLN A 7 -7.00 10.44 -0.82
N ARG A 8 -6.91 9.44 0.01
CA ARG A 8 -5.65 8.76 0.26
C ARG A 8 -5.38 7.84 -0.92
N THR A 9 -4.61 8.29 -1.87
CA THR A 9 -4.22 7.45 -2.99
C THR A 9 -2.96 6.67 -2.71
N THR A 10 -2.29 6.99 -1.60
CA THR A 10 -1.04 6.36 -1.21
C THR A 10 -1.16 5.85 0.21
N LEU A 11 -0.68 4.64 0.45
CA LEU A 11 -0.76 4.01 1.76
C LEU A 11 0.64 3.64 2.24
N THR A 12 0.83 3.69 3.55
CA THR A 12 2.05 3.16 4.15
C THR A 12 1.95 1.64 4.17
N MET A 13 3.06 0.97 4.54
CA MET A 13 3.05 -0.49 4.60
C MET A 13 2.01 -1.00 5.59
N LYS A 14 1.89 -0.35 6.75
CA LYS A 14 0.90 -0.76 7.72
C LYS A 14 -0.51 -0.58 7.18
N GLU A 15 -0.76 0.56 6.57
CA GLU A 15 -2.08 0.83 6.01
C GLU A 15 -2.41 -0.13 4.87
N ALA A 16 -1.40 -0.47 4.06
CA ALA A 16 -1.61 -1.40 2.98
C ALA A 16 -1.94 -2.80 3.49
N SER A 17 -1.28 -3.22 4.58
CA SER A 17 -1.60 -4.52 5.15
C SER A 17 -3.03 -4.57 5.64
N GLU A 18 -3.51 -3.49 6.23
CA GLU A 18 -4.88 -3.42 6.70
C GLU A 18 -5.85 -3.37 5.53
N TYR A 19 -5.48 -2.66 4.49
CA TYR A 19 -6.31 -2.56 3.30
C TYR A 19 -6.48 -3.92 2.63
N LEU A 20 -5.40 -4.70 2.60
CA LEU A 20 -5.43 -6.02 1.98
C LEU A 20 -5.93 -7.12 2.92
N GLY A 21 -6.02 -6.81 4.21
CA GLY A 21 -6.47 -7.80 5.18
C GLY A 21 -5.43 -8.86 5.48
N ILE A 22 -4.16 -8.52 5.40
CA ILE A 22 -3.07 -9.45 5.67
C ILE A 22 -2.20 -8.90 6.78
N SER A 23 -1.34 -9.75 7.33
CA SER A 23 -0.47 -9.32 8.41
C SER A 23 0.63 -8.41 7.89
N TYR A 24 1.15 -7.58 8.79
CA TYR A 24 2.26 -6.70 8.45
C TYR A 24 3.47 -7.53 8.01
N TRP A 25 3.68 -8.67 8.69
CA TRP A 25 4.79 -9.55 8.35
C TRP A 25 4.66 -10.05 6.92
N LEU A 26 3.45 -10.43 6.54
CA LEU A 26 3.25 -10.98 5.20
C LEU A 26 3.48 -9.92 4.13
N ILE A 27 2.96 -8.70 4.34
CA ILE A 27 3.18 -7.68 3.32
C ILE A 27 4.66 -7.33 3.22
N ASN A 28 5.38 -7.39 4.35
CA ASN A 28 6.80 -7.15 4.34
C ASN A 28 7.51 -8.19 3.46
N GLN A 29 7.10 -9.45 3.57
CA GLN A 29 7.66 -10.50 2.74
C GLN A 29 7.37 -10.27 1.26
N LEU A 30 6.15 -9.88 0.94
CA LEU A 30 5.78 -9.61 -0.44
C LEU A 30 6.60 -8.48 -1.03
N VAL A 31 6.84 -7.44 -0.24
CA VAL A 31 7.66 -6.32 -0.69
C VAL A 31 9.09 -6.76 -0.94
N ARG A 32 9.65 -7.55 -0.04
CA ARG A 32 11.02 -8.02 -0.18
C ARG A 32 11.20 -8.87 -1.43
N ARG A 33 10.19 -9.64 -1.77
CA ARG A 33 10.23 -10.53 -2.93
C ARG A 33 9.79 -9.82 -4.19
N LYS A 34 9.46 -8.53 -4.08
CA LYS A 34 9.00 -7.73 -5.22
C LYS A 34 7.78 -8.35 -5.89
N GLN A 35 6.91 -8.91 -5.08
CA GLN A 35 5.69 -9.55 -5.58
C GLN A 35 4.47 -8.65 -5.42
N ILE A 36 4.66 -7.44 -4.93
CA ILE A 36 3.56 -6.50 -4.76
C ILE A 36 4.03 -5.14 -5.25
N PRO A 37 3.20 -4.41 -6.01
CA PRO A 37 3.60 -3.11 -6.52
C PRO A 37 3.74 -2.10 -5.40
N CYS A 38 4.89 -1.45 -5.31
CA CYS A 38 5.15 -0.45 -4.30
C CYS A 38 6.26 0.46 -4.78
N SER A 39 6.38 1.60 -4.11
CA SER A 39 7.45 2.56 -4.37
C SER A 39 8.21 2.80 -3.08
N LYS A 40 9.51 2.96 -3.16
CA LYS A 40 10.31 3.28 -1.99
C LYS A 40 10.73 4.74 -2.08
N VAL A 41 10.30 5.51 -1.10
CA VAL A 41 10.58 6.94 -1.08
C VAL A 41 11.14 7.30 0.29
N GLY A 42 12.36 7.82 0.31
CA GLY A 42 12.96 8.26 1.56
C GLY A 42 13.04 7.17 2.62
N GLY A 43 13.30 5.94 2.22
CA GLY A 43 13.41 4.84 3.16
C GLY A 43 12.09 4.22 3.58
N LYS A 44 10.99 4.71 3.04
CA LYS A 44 9.67 4.18 3.34
C LYS A 44 9.05 3.60 2.10
N TYR A 45 8.28 2.54 2.29
CA TYR A 45 7.53 1.95 1.19
C TYR A 45 6.14 2.56 1.13
N LEU A 46 5.74 2.94 -0.06
CA LEU A 46 4.43 3.53 -0.30
C LEU A 46 3.70 2.69 -1.34
N PHE A 47 2.42 2.51 -1.13
CA PHE A 47 1.59 1.68 -2.00
C PHE A 47 0.47 2.54 -2.57
N ARG A 48 0.23 2.42 -3.85
CA ARG A 48 -0.88 3.12 -4.47
C ARG A 48 -2.12 2.25 -4.37
N VAL A 49 -3.21 2.86 -3.93
CA VAL A 49 -4.46 2.12 -3.82
C VAL A 49 -4.84 1.50 -5.15
N GLN A 50 -4.69 2.27 -6.22
CA GLN A 50 -5.03 1.76 -7.55
C GLN A 50 -4.19 0.54 -7.92
N ALA A 51 -2.91 0.58 -7.61
CA ALA A 51 -2.04 -0.55 -7.92
C ALA A 51 -2.41 -1.77 -7.09
N LEU A 52 -2.79 -1.56 -5.84
CA LEU A 52 -3.21 -2.66 -4.99
C LEU A 52 -4.51 -3.28 -5.49
N ASP A 53 -5.43 -2.45 -5.96
CA ASP A 53 -6.67 -2.97 -6.50
C ASP A 53 -6.41 -3.85 -7.72
N GLU A 54 -5.49 -3.43 -8.57
CA GLU A 54 -5.12 -4.23 -9.74
C GLU A 54 -4.42 -5.51 -9.32
N TYR A 55 -3.63 -5.44 -8.26
CA TYR A 55 -2.95 -6.62 -7.75
C TYR A 55 -3.94 -7.66 -7.25
N LEU A 56 -5.04 -7.21 -6.66
CA LEU A 56 -6.06 -8.10 -6.12
C LEU A 56 -6.94 -8.70 -7.21
N THR A 57 -6.98 -8.08 -8.36
CA THR A 57 -7.75 -8.57 -9.49
C THR A 57 -6.98 -9.68 -10.21
#